data_58a64d72d7bcf2d7345aeac293ebc3ce
#
_entry.id   58a64d72d7bcf2d7345aeac293ebc3ce
#
_cell.length_a   1.000
_cell.length_b   1.000
_cell.length_c   1.000
_cell.angle_alpha   90.00
_cell.angle_beta   90.00
_cell.angle_gamma   90.00
#
_symmetry.space_group_name_H-M   'P 1'
#
loop_
_entity.id
_entity.type
_entity.pdbx_description
1 polymer ?
#
loop_
_entity_poly.entity_id
_entity_poly.type
_entity_poly.pdbx_seq_one_letter_code
_entity_poly.pdbx_strand_id
1 'polypeptide(L)'
;MKPKSEVVLEKDENEIANRQTAGLSQRQIVIKRFISHKAAMASLFTLIGIVVTVFTATGIRVGFGSFGFTIPGWWQFSITDIDPYGAVAATCNGGVTGCPTLDLAPSFLDGDGVQIGDHPFGTDIIGTDYFALVARGAQQSLMVMVIVSFLGIVIGTIVGATAGFFGGIVDAILMR
;
A
#
# COMPACT_ATOMS: atom_id res chain seq x y z
N MET A 1 37.90 -26.17 9.11
CA MET A 1 38.04 -26.78 7.75
C MET A 1 36.73 -27.47 7.44
N LYS A 2 35.97 -27.01 6.40
CA LYS A 2 34.75 -27.71 5.96
C LYS A 2 35.15 -29.07 5.34
N PRO A 3 34.39 -30.14 5.59
CA PRO A 3 34.68 -31.46 4.99
C PRO A 3 34.58 -31.40 3.49
N LYS A 4 35.45 -32.13 2.81
CA LYS A 4 35.62 -32.13 1.34
C LYS A 4 34.30 -32.48 0.60
N SER A 5 33.41 -33.24 1.22
CA SER A 5 32.09 -33.61 0.71
C SER A 5 31.13 -32.43 0.65
N GLU A 6 31.13 -31.53 1.64
CA GLU A 6 30.26 -30.31 1.63
C GLU A 6 30.68 -29.33 0.54
N VAL A 7 31.98 -29.18 0.31
CA VAL A 7 32.54 -28.30 -0.75
C VAL A 7 32.16 -28.78 -2.14
N VAL A 8 32.12 -30.10 -2.33
CA VAL A 8 31.73 -30.71 -3.63
C VAL A 8 30.20 -30.52 -3.86
N LEU A 9 29.38 -30.73 -2.85
CA LEU A 9 27.92 -30.55 -2.96
C LEU A 9 27.57 -29.07 -3.23
N GLU A 10 28.21 -28.14 -2.53
CA GLU A 10 28.02 -26.70 -2.75
C GLU A 10 28.44 -26.25 -4.15
N LYS A 11 29.49 -26.88 -4.71
CA LYS A 11 29.95 -26.61 -6.08
C LYS A 11 28.98 -27.15 -7.12
N ASP A 12 28.45 -28.38 -6.93
CA ASP A 12 27.47 -28.97 -7.83
C ASP A 12 26.15 -28.22 -7.83
N GLU A 13 25.66 -27.77 -6.66
CA GLU A 13 24.46 -26.94 -6.56
C GLU A 13 24.64 -25.58 -7.28
N ASN A 14 25.80 -24.96 -7.16
CA ASN A 14 26.11 -23.72 -7.85
C ASN A 14 26.22 -23.91 -9.36
N GLU A 15 26.79 -25.03 -9.84
CA GLU A 15 26.83 -25.33 -11.27
C GLU A 15 25.44 -25.60 -11.87
N ILE A 16 24.57 -26.28 -11.14
CA ILE A 16 23.17 -26.53 -11.55
C ILE A 16 22.41 -25.21 -11.61
N ALA A 17 22.56 -24.34 -10.59
CA ALA A 17 21.94 -23.04 -10.57
C ALA A 17 22.43 -22.15 -11.73
N ASN A 18 23.74 -22.17 -12.05
CA ASN A 18 24.31 -21.44 -13.17
C ASN A 18 23.86 -21.99 -14.53
N ARG A 19 23.68 -23.30 -14.68
CA ARG A 19 23.14 -23.90 -15.91
C ARG A 19 21.67 -23.53 -16.15
N GLN A 20 20.87 -23.42 -15.07
CA GLN A 20 19.47 -22.99 -15.17
C GLN A 20 19.32 -21.52 -15.55
N THR A 21 20.36 -20.70 -15.32
CA THR A 21 20.38 -19.27 -15.66
C THR A 21 21.14 -18.98 -16.96
N ALA A 22 21.88 -19.95 -17.49
CA ALA A 22 22.60 -19.81 -18.74
C ALA A 22 21.63 -19.63 -19.91
N GLY A 23 21.69 -18.44 -20.54
CA GLY A 23 20.81 -18.06 -21.65
C GLY A 23 19.56 -17.24 -21.27
N LEU A 24 19.30 -16.99 -19.99
CA LEU A 24 18.23 -16.10 -19.55
C LEU A 24 18.72 -14.65 -19.47
N SER A 25 17.91 -13.72 -19.95
CA SER A 25 18.13 -12.29 -19.73
C SER A 25 18.15 -11.99 -18.23
N GLN A 26 18.95 -11.03 -17.77
CA GLN A 26 18.99 -10.60 -16.35
C GLN A 26 17.59 -10.31 -15.80
N ARG A 27 16.73 -9.69 -16.61
CA ARG A 27 15.35 -9.41 -16.26
C ARG A 27 14.55 -10.70 -15.94
N GLN A 28 14.75 -11.74 -16.74
CA GLN A 28 14.06 -13.03 -16.54
C GLN A 28 14.52 -13.72 -15.26
N ILE A 29 15.80 -13.63 -14.92
CA ILE A 29 16.36 -14.20 -13.69
C ILE A 29 15.77 -13.50 -12.46
N VAL A 30 15.73 -12.16 -12.48
CA VAL A 30 15.15 -11.37 -11.37
C VAL A 30 13.68 -11.70 -11.18
N ILE A 31 12.89 -11.69 -12.25
CA ILE A 31 11.46 -12.00 -12.19
C ILE A 31 11.24 -13.44 -11.69
N LYS A 32 11.99 -14.41 -12.18
CA LYS A 32 11.87 -15.82 -11.75
C LYS A 32 12.18 -15.97 -10.25
N ARG A 33 13.24 -15.33 -9.77
CA ARG A 33 13.59 -15.34 -8.33
C ARG A 33 12.55 -14.65 -7.47
N PHE A 34 12.00 -13.53 -7.94
CA PHE A 34 10.96 -12.80 -7.23
C PHE A 34 9.68 -13.63 -7.11
N ILE A 35 9.22 -14.24 -8.21
CA ILE A 35 8.00 -15.07 -8.22
C ILE A 35 8.18 -16.34 -7.38
N SER A 36 9.38 -16.92 -7.32
CA SER A 36 9.63 -18.10 -6.50
C SER A 36 9.62 -17.82 -4.99
N HIS A 37 9.76 -16.56 -4.60
CA HIS A 37 9.77 -16.17 -3.19
C HIS A 37 8.35 -15.94 -2.66
N LYS A 38 7.77 -16.94 -1.98
CA LYS A 38 6.37 -16.93 -1.51
C LYS A 38 6.01 -15.72 -0.66
N ALA A 39 6.90 -15.30 0.24
CA ALA A 39 6.66 -14.13 1.09
C ALA A 39 6.62 -12.82 0.28
N ALA A 40 7.49 -12.66 -0.72
CA ALA A 40 7.49 -11.48 -1.60
C ALA A 40 6.22 -11.42 -2.45
N MET A 41 5.73 -12.56 -2.94
CA MET A 41 4.46 -12.62 -3.67
C MET A 41 3.27 -12.30 -2.75
N ALA A 42 3.24 -12.85 -1.55
CA ALA A 42 2.17 -12.56 -0.59
C ALA A 42 2.12 -11.06 -0.24
N SER A 43 3.27 -10.43 0.06
CA SER A 43 3.32 -9.00 0.36
C SER A 43 2.93 -8.12 -0.83
N LEU A 44 3.31 -8.51 -2.05
CA LEU A 44 2.91 -7.80 -3.26
C LEU A 44 1.39 -7.85 -3.46
N PHE A 45 0.78 -9.03 -3.33
CA PHE A 45 -0.68 -9.16 -3.47
C PHE A 45 -1.42 -8.39 -2.37
N THR A 46 -0.93 -8.43 -1.14
CA THR A 46 -1.51 -7.65 -0.04
C THR A 46 -1.43 -6.14 -0.33
N LEU A 47 -0.28 -5.66 -0.78
CA LEU A 47 -0.09 -4.25 -1.13
C LEU A 47 -1.03 -3.83 -2.27
N ILE A 48 -1.08 -4.61 -3.34
CA ILE A 48 -1.99 -4.34 -4.47
C ILE A 48 -3.45 -4.35 -3.98
N GLY A 49 -3.82 -5.32 -3.15
CA GLY A 49 -5.16 -5.41 -2.56
C GLY A 49 -5.54 -4.16 -1.78
N ILE A 50 -4.65 -3.69 -0.90
CA ILE A 50 -4.87 -2.45 -0.13
C ILE A 50 -5.03 -1.24 -1.06
N VAL A 51 -4.13 -1.07 -2.03
CA VAL A 51 -4.19 0.05 -2.97
C VAL A 51 -5.49 0.02 -3.78
N VAL A 52 -5.86 -1.13 -4.33
CA VAL A 52 -7.11 -1.28 -5.09
C VAL A 52 -8.32 -0.98 -4.21
N THR A 53 -8.39 -1.53 -3.00
CA THR A 53 -9.50 -1.28 -2.08
C THR A 53 -9.62 0.20 -1.74
N VAL A 54 -8.52 0.86 -1.38
CA VAL A 54 -8.51 2.28 -1.01
C VAL A 54 -8.94 3.18 -2.17
N PHE A 55 -8.47 2.90 -3.39
CA PHE A 55 -8.82 3.73 -4.55
C PHE A 55 -10.22 3.44 -5.10
N THR A 56 -10.71 2.23 -4.97
CA THR A 56 -12.06 1.87 -5.43
C THR A 56 -13.15 2.21 -4.42
N ALA A 57 -12.87 2.14 -3.12
CA ALA A 57 -13.86 2.37 -2.07
C ALA A 57 -14.43 3.80 -2.10
N THR A 58 -13.57 4.81 -1.98
CA THR A 58 -14.00 6.22 -1.90
C THR A 58 -13.99 6.94 -3.24
N GLY A 59 -13.66 6.22 -4.32
CA GLY A 59 -13.54 6.79 -5.66
C GLY A 59 -12.29 7.66 -5.83
N ILE A 60 -12.06 8.09 -7.05
CA ILE A 60 -10.88 8.89 -7.43
C ILE A 60 -11.34 10.26 -7.88
N ARG A 61 -10.84 11.30 -7.23
CA ARG A 61 -10.94 12.67 -7.73
C ARG A 61 -9.58 13.10 -8.28
N VAL A 62 -9.46 13.20 -9.58
CA VAL A 62 -8.29 13.75 -10.25
C VAL A 62 -8.70 15.04 -10.92
N GLY A 63 -8.12 16.15 -10.48
CA GLY A 63 -8.40 17.44 -11.09
C GLY A 63 -7.57 18.57 -10.49
N PHE A 64 -7.26 19.54 -11.35
CA PHE A 64 -6.70 20.81 -10.96
C PHE A 64 -7.72 21.91 -11.30
N GLY A 65 -8.19 22.63 -10.28
CA GLY A 65 -9.17 23.70 -10.46
C GLY A 65 -10.53 23.21 -10.96
N SER A 66 -11.07 23.82 -12.01
CA SER A 66 -12.38 23.50 -12.58
C SER A 66 -12.42 22.28 -13.47
N PHE A 67 -11.27 21.72 -13.84
CA PHE A 67 -11.16 20.48 -14.61
C PHE A 67 -10.91 19.30 -13.64
N GLY A 68 -11.97 18.66 -13.19
CA GLY A 68 -11.89 17.47 -12.34
C GLY A 68 -12.70 16.31 -12.91
N PHE A 69 -12.08 15.14 -13.04
CA PHE A 69 -12.77 13.89 -13.31
C PHE A 69 -12.96 13.15 -12.00
N THR A 70 -14.20 12.80 -11.67
CA THR A 70 -14.53 12.03 -10.46
C THR A 70 -15.07 10.69 -10.85
N ILE A 71 -14.40 9.62 -10.45
CA ILE A 71 -14.94 8.27 -10.51
C ILE A 71 -15.59 8.00 -9.16
N PRO A 72 -16.90 7.74 -9.08
CA PRO A 72 -17.54 7.40 -7.81
C PRO A 72 -16.97 6.08 -7.27
N GLY A 73 -16.79 6.00 -5.95
CA GLY A 73 -16.45 4.76 -5.27
C GLY A 73 -17.68 3.86 -5.07
N TRP A 74 -17.44 2.61 -4.66
CA TRP A 74 -18.51 1.68 -4.27
C TRP A 74 -18.96 1.88 -2.82
N TRP A 75 -18.17 2.62 -2.02
CA TRP A 75 -18.54 2.95 -0.65
C TRP A 75 -19.61 4.06 -0.65
N GLN A 76 -20.68 3.83 0.07
CA GLN A 76 -21.87 4.71 0.04
C GLN A 76 -21.67 6.03 0.77
N PHE A 77 -20.77 6.09 1.76
CA PHE A 77 -20.52 7.30 2.55
C PHE A 77 -19.28 8.04 2.05
N SER A 78 -19.41 9.37 1.92
CA SER A 78 -18.30 10.27 1.63
C SER A 78 -17.85 10.99 2.89
N ILE A 79 -16.63 11.52 2.89
CA ILE A 79 -16.12 12.37 3.99
C ILE A 79 -16.92 13.66 4.19
N THR A 80 -17.73 14.06 3.21
CA THR A 80 -18.59 15.23 3.26
C THR A 80 -20.01 14.90 3.70
N ASP A 81 -20.36 13.64 3.74
CA ASP A 81 -21.66 13.19 4.16
C ASP A 81 -21.67 13.08 5.68
N ILE A 82 -22.52 13.84 6.29
CA ILE A 82 -22.73 13.85 7.73
C ILE A 82 -24.01 13.08 7.98
N ASP A 83 -23.91 11.97 8.69
CA ASP A 83 -25.08 11.24 9.18
C ASP A 83 -25.39 11.68 10.63
N PRO A 84 -26.29 12.66 10.82
CA PRO A 84 -26.64 13.12 12.16
C PRO A 84 -27.35 12.04 12.98
N TYR A 85 -27.96 11.04 12.33
CA TYR A 85 -28.63 9.94 13.02
C TYR A 85 -27.63 8.86 13.44
N GLY A 86 -26.61 8.60 12.66
CA GLY A 86 -25.53 7.68 13.01
C GLY A 86 -24.72 8.15 14.23
N ALA A 87 -24.46 9.44 14.32
CA ALA A 87 -23.78 10.05 15.48
C ALA A 87 -24.61 10.00 16.77
N VAL A 88 -25.95 10.11 16.65
CA VAL A 88 -26.85 10.19 17.81
C VAL A 88 -27.38 8.81 18.23
N ALA A 89 -27.60 7.91 17.28
CA ALA A 89 -28.25 6.61 17.54
C ALA A 89 -27.33 5.58 18.20
N ALA A 90 -26.03 5.76 18.11
CA ALA A 90 -25.06 4.77 18.56
C ALA A 90 -24.07 5.34 19.58
N THR A 91 -24.57 5.77 20.73
CA THR A 91 -23.70 6.03 21.89
C THR A 91 -23.27 4.71 22.53
N CYS A 92 -22.06 4.26 22.21
CA CYS A 92 -21.48 3.10 22.86
C CYS A 92 -21.08 3.46 24.29
N ASN A 93 -21.75 2.87 25.29
CA ASN A 93 -21.35 2.87 26.71
C ASN A 93 -20.73 4.19 27.23
N GLY A 94 -21.37 5.34 26.91
CA GLY A 94 -20.90 6.66 27.35
C GLY A 94 -19.88 7.35 26.47
N GLY A 95 -19.56 6.83 25.29
CA GLY A 95 -18.73 7.49 24.29
C GLY A 95 -19.49 8.53 23.46
N VAL A 96 -18.76 9.49 22.91
CA VAL A 96 -19.29 10.60 22.09
C VAL A 96 -19.28 10.25 20.61
N THR A 97 -18.77 9.08 20.24
CA THR A 97 -18.61 8.61 18.86
C THR A 97 -19.60 7.51 18.51
N GLY A 98 -20.05 7.47 17.27
CA GLY A 98 -20.94 6.42 16.77
C GLY A 98 -20.26 5.04 16.83
N CYS A 99 -21.04 4.03 17.21
CA CYS A 99 -20.54 2.67 17.40
C CYS A 99 -20.09 2.01 16.10
N PRO A 100 -19.01 1.23 16.11
CA PRO A 100 -18.71 0.31 15.02
C PRO A 100 -19.87 -0.68 14.83
N THR A 101 -20.31 -0.87 13.61
CA THR A 101 -21.36 -1.84 13.26
C THR A 101 -20.79 -3.17 12.77
N LEU A 102 -19.45 -3.27 12.73
CA LEU A 102 -18.77 -4.52 12.39
C LEU A 102 -18.87 -5.48 13.57
N ASP A 103 -19.67 -6.53 13.42
CA ASP A 103 -19.71 -7.65 14.34
C ASP A 103 -19.03 -8.86 13.69
N LEU A 104 -17.96 -9.33 14.32
CA LEU A 104 -17.21 -10.52 13.90
C LEU A 104 -17.43 -11.70 14.86
N ALA A 105 -18.28 -11.52 15.87
CA ALA A 105 -18.57 -12.58 16.82
C ALA A 105 -19.34 -13.73 16.13
N PRO A 106 -18.79 -14.98 16.15
CA PRO A 106 -19.53 -16.09 15.59
C PRO A 106 -20.79 -16.39 16.43
N SER A 107 -21.84 -16.84 15.78
CA SER A 107 -23.16 -17.06 16.38
C SER A 107 -23.19 -18.01 17.59
N PHE A 108 -22.13 -18.87 17.75
CA PHE A 108 -22.01 -19.73 18.92
C PHE A 108 -21.48 -19.01 20.19
N LEU A 109 -21.07 -17.74 20.09
CA LEU A 109 -20.62 -16.87 21.18
C LEU A 109 -21.61 -15.73 21.43
N ASP A 110 -22.91 -15.97 21.25
CA ASP A 110 -23.97 -14.96 21.37
C ASP A 110 -23.84 -13.78 20.38
N GLY A 111 -23.14 -13.97 19.27
CA GLY A 111 -23.07 -13.01 18.20
C GLY A 111 -24.07 -13.29 17.09
N ASP A 112 -24.53 -12.26 16.40
CA ASP A 112 -25.43 -12.38 15.24
C ASP A 112 -24.73 -12.89 13.96
N GLY A 113 -23.50 -13.39 14.09
CA GLY A 113 -22.63 -13.78 12.97
C GLY A 113 -21.82 -12.61 12.43
N VAL A 114 -21.12 -12.83 11.31
CA VAL A 114 -20.35 -11.76 10.67
C VAL A 114 -21.31 -10.79 10.00
N GLN A 115 -21.49 -9.63 10.59
CA GLN A 115 -22.30 -8.55 10.05
C GLN A 115 -21.43 -7.33 9.77
N ILE A 116 -21.57 -6.80 8.56
CA ILE A 116 -20.95 -5.53 8.15
C ILE A 116 -22.11 -4.55 8.01
N GLY A 117 -22.36 -3.75 9.04
CA GLY A 117 -23.40 -2.72 9.00
C GLY A 117 -22.97 -1.49 8.18
N ASP A 118 -23.74 -0.42 8.28
CA ASP A 118 -23.54 0.80 7.50
C ASP A 118 -22.22 1.50 7.84
N HIS A 119 -21.80 1.48 9.10
CA HIS A 119 -20.55 2.09 9.58
C HIS A 119 -19.65 1.07 10.29
N PRO A 120 -18.90 0.22 9.57
CA PRO A 120 -18.11 -0.87 10.16
C PRO A 120 -17.17 -0.44 11.28
N PHE A 121 -16.54 0.73 11.12
CA PHE A 121 -15.60 1.29 12.11
C PHE A 121 -16.21 2.40 12.97
N GLY A 122 -17.53 2.64 12.84
CA GLY A 122 -18.23 3.71 13.54
C GLY A 122 -18.11 5.06 12.86
N THR A 123 -18.64 6.07 13.54
CA THR A 123 -18.67 7.47 13.07
C THR A 123 -17.97 8.39 14.06
N ASP A 124 -17.51 9.54 13.57
CA ASP A 124 -16.99 10.62 14.39
C ASP A 124 -18.15 11.36 15.12
N ILE A 125 -17.78 12.26 16.05
CA ILE A 125 -18.71 13.09 16.84
C ILE A 125 -19.68 13.92 15.98
N ILE A 126 -19.31 14.19 14.73
CA ILE A 126 -20.14 14.93 13.76
C ILE A 126 -20.88 14.00 12.80
N GLY A 127 -20.76 12.69 12.93
CA GLY A 127 -21.44 11.70 12.09
C GLY A 127 -20.69 11.33 10.79
N THR A 128 -19.41 11.64 10.67
CA THR A 128 -18.61 11.26 9.50
C THR A 128 -18.10 9.82 9.65
N ASP A 129 -18.22 9.02 8.60
CA ASP A 129 -17.80 7.61 8.61
C ASP A 129 -16.27 7.45 8.70
N TYR A 130 -15.80 6.71 9.69
CA TYR A 130 -14.38 6.47 9.90
C TYR A 130 -13.72 5.67 8.76
N PHE A 131 -14.43 4.75 8.12
CA PHE A 131 -13.89 4.03 6.99
C PHE A 131 -13.60 4.98 5.82
N ALA A 132 -14.54 5.88 5.53
CA ALA A 132 -14.36 6.89 4.48
C ALA A 132 -13.17 7.82 4.79
N LEU A 133 -13.03 8.26 6.05
CA LEU A 133 -11.91 9.09 6.49
C LEU A 133 -10.56 8.39 6.32
N VAL A 134 -10.43 7.15 6.78
CA VAL A 134 -9.20 6.37 6.68
C VAL A 134 -8.85 6.08 5.22
N ALA A 135 -9.83 5.66 4.42
CA ALA A 135 -9.60 5.37 3.01
C ALA A 135 -9.16 6.63 2.25
N ARG A 136 -9.79 7.78 2.53
CA ARG A 136 -9.40 9.06 1.92
C ARG A 136 -8.01 9.53 2.35
N GLY A 137 -7.69 9.40 3.64
CA GLY A 137 -6.36 9.69 4.17
C GLY A 137 -5.28 8.83 3.54
N ALA A 138 -5.55 7.53 3.38
CA ALA A 138 -4.65 6.60 2.70
C ALA A 138 -4.45 6.96 1.22
N GLN A 139 -5.51 7.31 0.48
CA GLN A 139 -5.37 7.79 -0.91
C GLN A 139 -4.45 9.00 -1.01
N GLN A 140 -4.65 9.97 -0.14
CA GLN A 140 -3.86 11.21 -0.15
C GLN A 140 -2.40 10.91 0.19
N SER A 141 -2.13 10.07 1.18
CA SER A 141 -0.78 9.66 1.55
C SER A 141 -0.08 8.91 0.42
N LEU A 142 -0.76 7.98 -0.24
CA LEU A 142 -0.22 7.25 -1.38
C LEU A 142 0.10 8.18 -2.56
N MET A 143 -0.78 9.15 -2.86
CA MET A 143 -0.57 10.12 -3.93
C MET A 143 0.65 10.99 -3.65
N VAL A 144 0.77 11.52 -2.44
CA VAL A 144 1.94 12.32 -2.03
C VAL A 144 3.22 11.48 -2.11
N MET A 145 3.19 10.23 -1.64
CA MET A 145 4.34 9.32 -1.70
C MET A 145 4.82 9.11 -3.14
N VAL A 146 3.91 8.89 -4.09
CA VAL A 146 4.25 8.70 -5.52
C VAL A 146 4.87 9.97 -6.11
N ILE A 147 4.26 11.14 -5.85
CA ILE A 147 4.76 12.43 -6.35
C ILE A 147 6.15 12.71 -5.81
N VAL A 148 6.35 12.58 -4.49
CA VAL A 148 7.64 12.84 -3.84
C VAL A 148 8.71 11.87 -4.33
N SER A 149 8.37 10.58 -4.48
CA SER A 149 9.30 9.57 -5.01
C SER A 149 9.71 9.89 -6.44
N PHE A 150 8.77 10.27 -7.30
CA PHE A 150 9.06 10.64 -8.69
C PHE A 150 9.98 11.86 -8.75
N LEU A 151 9.66 12.93 -8.01
CA LEU A 151 10.51 14.12 -7.92
C LEU A 151 11.91 13.79 -7.39
N GLY A 152 11.99 12.95 -6.36
CA GLY A 152 13.26 12.49 -5.80
C GLY A 152 14.12 11.74 -6.81
N ILE A 153 13.53 10.87 -7.62
CA ILE A 153 14.25 10.15 -8.69
C ILE A 153 14.74 11.13 -9.75
N VAL A 154 13.91 12.05 -10.20
CA VAL A 154 14.29 13.04 -11.23
C VAL A 154 15.43 13.94 -10.74
N ILE A 155 15.26 14.53 -9.57
CA ILE A 155 16.28 15.42 -8.98
C ILE A 155 17.57 14.64 -8.69
N GLY A 156 17.46 13.47 -8.05
CA GLY A 156 18.62 12.62 -7.74
C GLY A 156 19.37 12.17 -8.98
N THR A 157 18.66 11.86 -10.07
CA THR A 157 19.28 11.49 -11.34
C THR A 157 20.03 12.68 -11.98
N ILE A 158 19.42 13.87 -11.99
CA ILE A 158 20.04 15.10 -12.52
C ILE A 158 21.29 15.45 -11.72
N VAL A 159 21.16 15.46 -10.37
CA VAL A 159 22.29 15.78 -9.48
C VAL A 159 23.41 14.73 -9.62
N GLY A 160 23.06 13.45 -9.58
CA GLY A 160 24.02 12.36 -9.72
C GLY A 160 24.72 12.35 -11.08
N ALA A 161 23.99 12.60 -12.17
CA ALA A 161 24.56 12.67 -13.51
C ALA A 161 25.49 13.87 -13.67
N THR A 162 25.11 15.03 -13.14
CA THR A 162 25.98 16.24 -13.19
C THR A 162 27.23 16.06 -12.35
N ALA A 163 27.14 15.53 -11.15
CA ALA A 163 28.28 15.23 -10.29
C ALA A 163 29.24 14.23 -10.97
N GLY A 164 28.69 13.17 -11.54
CA GLY A 164 29.49 12.15 -12.23
C GLY A 164 30.14 12.64 -13.54
N PHE A 165 29.49 13.53 -14.29
CA PHE A 165 30.02 14.05 -15.55
C PHE A 165 31.10 15.13 -15.34
N PHE A 166 30.86 16.08 -14.44
CA PHE A 166 31.80 17.18 -14.21
C PHE A 166 32.94 16.81 -13.23
N GLY A 167 32.68 15.89 -12.28
CA GLY A 167 33.66 15.45 -11.30
C GLY A 167 34.30 16.56 -10.45
N GLY A 168 35.35 16.26 -9.74
CA GLY A 168 36.20 17.24 -9.06
C GLY A 168 35.47 18.13 -8.05
N ILE A 169 35.52 19.45 -8.24
CA ILE A 169 34.96 20.45 -7.30
C ILE A 169 33.43 20.39 -7.29
N VAL A 170 32.79 20.13 -8.44
CA VAL A 170 31.32 20.04 -8.57
C VAL A 170 30.80 18.86 -7.77
N ASP A 171 31.45 17.72 -7.88
CA ASP A 171 31.11 16.54 -7.10
C ASP A 171 31.28 16.77 -5.59
N ALA A 172 32.39 17.41 -5.20
CA ALA A 172 32.64 17.76 -3.79
C ALA A 172 31.62 18.72 -3.18
N ILE A 173 31.05 19.63 -3.98
CA ILE A 173 30.01 20.58 -3.53
C ILE A 173 28.64 19.90 -3.48
N LEU A 174 28.29 19.10 -4.49
CA LEU A 174 26.98 18.46 -4.59
C LEU A 174 26.80 17.28 -3.61
N MET A 175 27.90 16.59 -3.25
CA MET A 175 27.88 15.44 -2.33
C MET A 175 28.04 15.84 -0.85
N ARG A 176 28.34 17.09 -0.54
CA ARG A 176 28.60 17.57 0.82
C ARG A 176 27.42 18.36 1.40
#